data_1bbcc536ccc9989fb7d7dcef3131a84e
#
_entry.id   1bbcc536ccc9989fb7d7dcef3131a84e
#
_cell.length_a   1.000
_cell.length_b   1.000
_cell.length_c   1.000
_cell.angle_alpha   90.00
_cell.angle_beta   90.00
_cell.angle_gamma   90.00
#
_symmetry.space_group_name_H-M   'P 1'
#
loop_
_entity.id
_entity.type
_entity.pdbx_description
1 polymer ?
#
loop_
_entity_poly.entity_id
_entity_poly.type
_entity_poly.pdbx_seq_one_letter_code
_entity_poly.pdbx_strand_id
1 'polypeptide(L)'
;MKLADKLFELRKEKGWSQEKLAEQINVSRQSISKWESGQALPELEKVVELSKIFQVTTDYLLLEESDRPERKPILSEDEKDRTISK
;
A
#
# COMPACT_ATOMS: atom_id res chain seq x y z
N MET A 1 4.67 -4.06 10.21
CA MET A 1 4.22 -2.65 10.14
C MET A 1 2.75 -2.61 9.79
N LYS A 2 2.00 -1.82 10.47
CA LYS A 2 0.56 -1.74 10.26
C LYS A 2 0.20 -0.88 9.06
N LEU A 3 -0.98 -1.12 8.53
CA LEU A 3 -1.45 -0.37 7.37
C LEU A 3 -1.38 1.15 7.61
N ALA A 4 -1.77 1.59 8.79
CA ALA A 4 -1.73 3.02 9.11
C ALA A 4 -0.32 3.58 8.91
N ASP A 5 0.68 2.87 9.41
CA ASP A 5 2.07 3.32 9.29
C ASP A 5 2.55 3.28 7.85
N LYS A 6 2.13 2.24 7.11
CA LYS A 6 2.53 2.11 5.72
C LYS A 6 1.97 3.26 4.88
N LEU A 7 0.70 3.59 5.11
CA LEU A 7 0.09 4.70 4.38
C LEU A 7 0.80 6.00 4.65
N PHE A 8 1.11 6.24 5.92
CA PHE A 8 1.81 7.46 6.30
C PHE A 8 3.16 7.55 5.58
N GLU A 9 3.93 6.47 5.62
CA GLU A 9 5.25 6.47 4.99
C GLU A 9 5.17 6.63 3.48
N LEU A 10 4.25 5.92 2.85
CA LEU A 10 4.13 5.99 1.39
C LEU A 10 3.71 7.40 0.96
N ARG A 11 2.79 8.00 1.71
CA ARG A 11 2.35 9.34 1.40
C ARG A 11 3.50 10.33 1.55
N LYS A 12 4.27 10.20 2.63
CA LYS A 12 5.40 11.09 2.87
C LYS A 12 6.47 10.95 1.80
N GLU A 13 6.68 9.74 1.31
CA GLU A 13 7.65 9.53 0.25
C GLU A 13 7.26 10.26 -1.03
N LYS A 14 5.96 10.37 -1.27
CA LYS A 14 5.49 11.13 -2.43
C LYS A 14 5.47 12.62 -2.20
N GLY A 15 5.70 13.05 -0.96
CA GLY A 15 5.62 14.46 -0.63
C GLY A 15 4.21 15.00 -0.62
N TRP A 16 3.23 14.14 -0.42
CA TRP A 16 1.83 14.53 -0.46
C TRP A 16 1.28 14.84 0.93
N SER A 17 0.38 15.81 0.99
CA SER A 17 -0.42 16.02 2.21
C SER A 17 -1.52 14.96 2.26
N GLN A 18 -2.19 14.89 3.41
CA GLN A 18 -3.37 14.02 3.51
C GLN A 18 -4.43 14.44 2.52
N GLU A 19 -4.60 15.74 2.33
CA GLU A 19 -5.58 16.25 1.40
C GLU A 19 -5.24 15.84 -0.03
N LYS A 20 -3.96 15.88 -0.39
CA LYS A 20 -3.55 15.47 -1.72
C LYS A 20 -3.84 14.00 -1.97
N LEU A 21 -3.52 13.16 -1.01
CA LEU A 21 -3.82 11.73 -1.15
C LEU A 21 -5.33 11.51 -1.28
N ALA A 22 -6.11 12.23 -0.46
CA ALA A 22 -7.55 12.09 -0.51
C ALA A 22 -8.09 12.41 -1.90
N GLU A 23 -7.54 13.44 -2.54
CA GLU A 23 -7.94 13.79 -3.89
C GLU A 23 -7.62 12.69 -4.88
N GLN A 24 -6.49 12.03 -4.69
CA GLN A 24 -6.05 11.02 -5.65
C GLN A 24 -6.98 9.81 -5.70
N ILE A 25 -7.65 9.51 -4.59
CA ILE A 25 -8.51 8.34 -4.54
C ILE A 25 -9.95 8.72 -4.20
N ASN A 26 -10.24 10.01 -4.32
CA ASN A 26 -11.62 10.51 -4.23
C ASN A 26 -12.31 10.19 -2.90
N VAL A 27 -11.63 10.48 -1.82
CA VAL A 27 -12.21 10.34 -0.48
C VAL A 27 -11.96 11.65 0.26
N SER A 28 -12.55 11.78 1.45
CA SER A 28 -12.35 12.97 2.25
C SER A 28 -10.99 12.90 2.96
N ARG A 29 -10.45 14.07 3.30
CA ARG A 29 -9.23 14.11 4.08
C ARG A 29 -9.41 13.40 5.43
N GLN A 30 -10.61 13.50 5.98
CA GLN A 30 -10.89 12.83 7.25
C GLN A 30 -10.74 11.33 7.16
N SER A 31 -11.10 10.75 6.01
CA SER A 31 -10.91 9.32 5.82
C SER A 31 -9.42 8.96 5.88
N ILE A 32 -8.58 9.75 5.19
CA ILE A 32 -7.15 9.50 5.22
C ILE A 32 -6.62 9.61 6.65
N SER A 33 -7.07 10.64 7.37
CA SER A 33 -6.63 10.83 8.74
C SER A 33 -6.98 9.64 9.62
N LYS A 34 -8.19 9.13 9.47
CA LYS A 34 -8.63 7.98 10.28
C LYS A 34 -7.83 6.73 9.92
N TRP A 35 -7.56 6.53 8.63
CA TRP A 35 -6.77 5.37 8.20
C TRP A 35 -5.35 5.45 8.76
N GLU A 36 -4.75 6.63 8.74
CA GLU A 36 -3.37 6.79 9.20
C GLU A 36 -3.24 6.75 10.71
N SER A 37 -4.33 7.03 11.42
CA SER A 37 -4.32 6.94 12.88
C SER A 37 -4.75 5.58 13.40
N GLY A 38 -5.19 4.71 12.51
CA GLY A 38 -5.65 3.38 12.91
C GLY A 38 -7.08 3.35 13.41
N GLN A 39 -7.82 4.47 13.31
CA GLN A 39 -9.20 4.50 13.76
C GLN A 39 -10.14 3.76 12.82
N ALA A 40 -9.78 3.66 11.56
CA ALA A 40 -10.60 2.98 10.57
C ALA A 40 -9.72 2.36 9.52
N LEU A 41 -10.24 1.38 8.81
CA LEU A 41 -9.54 0.73 7.71
C LEU A 41 -10.22 1.13 6.41
N PRO A 42 -9.43 1.29 5.33
CA PRO A 42 -10.04 1.56 4.03
C PRO A 42 -10.78 0.32 3.54
N GLU A 43 -11.83 0.57 2.75
CA GLU A 43 -12.55 -0.51 2.12
C GLU A 43 -11.65 -1.16 1.08
N LEU A 44 -11.97 -2.41 0.74
CA LEU A 44 -11.11 -3.18 -0.15
C LEU A 44 -10.83 -2.47 -1.47
N GLU A 45 -11.85 -1.86 -2.07
CA GLU A 45 -11.62 -1.18 -3.33
C GLU A 45 -10.66 -0.01 -3.17
N LYS A 46 -10.66 0.64 -2.01
CA LYS A 46 -9.72 1.72 -1.77
C LYS A 46 -8.31 1.18 -1.54
N VAL A 47 -8.20 0.01 -0.94
CA VAL A 47 -6.90 -0.64 -0.80
C VAL A 47 -6.30 -0.91 -2.18
N VAL A 48 -7.12 -1.38 -3.11
CA VAL A 48 -6.66 -1.62 -4.47
C VAL A 48 -6.20 -0.32 -5.12
N GLU A 49 -6.95 0.76 -4.95
CA GLU A 49 -6.55 2.06 -5.51
C GLU A 49 -5.24 2.54 -4.91
N LEU A 50 -5.10 2.38 -3.59
CA LEU A 50 -3.86 2.78 -2.92
C LEU A 50 -2.67 1.98 -3.44
N SER A 51 -2.88 0.68 -3.66
CA SER A 51 -1.79 -0.15 -4.16
C SER A 51 -1.32 0.35 -5.53
N LYS A 52 -2.25 0.78 -6.35
CA LYS A 52 -1.91 1.24 -7.69
C LYS A 52 -1.16 2.56 -7.67
N ILE A 53 -1.64 3.53 -6.88
CA ILE A 53 -0.97 4.83 -6.90
C ILE A 53 0.37 4.81 -6.20
N PHE A 54 0.55 3.94 -5.22
CA PHE A 54 1.83 3.82 -4.53
C PHE A 54 2.71 2.74 -5.15
N GLN A 55 2.19 2.00 -6.12
CA GLN A 55 2.94 0.96 -6.82
C GLN A 55 3.48 -0.09 -5.86
N VAL A 56 2.61 -0.51 -4.95
CA VAL A 56 2.89 -1.62 -4.04
C VAL A 56 1.77 -2.64 -4.21
N THR A 57 1.97 -3.82 -3.69
CA THR A 57 0.93 -4.85 -3.78
C THR A 57 -0.12 -4.63 -2.71
N THR A 58 -1.31 -5.17 -2.95
CA THR A 58 -2.33 -5.16 -1.92
C THR A 58 -1.88 -5.99 -0.73
N ASP A 59 -1.12 -7.06 -1.00
CA ASP A 59 -0.58 -7.88 0.10
C ASP A 59 0.32 -7.06 1.01
N TYR A 60 1.18 -6.24 0.42
CA TYR A 60 2.03 -5.38 1.24
C TYR A 60 1.19 -4.51 2.18
N LEU A 61 0.10 -3.95 1.64
CA LEU A 61 -0.73 -3.07 2.45
C LEU A 61 -1.50 -3.82 3.52
N LEU A 62 -1.96 -5.04 3.20
CA LEU A 62 -2.88 -5.76 4.08
C LEU A 62 -2.19 -6.62 5.13
N LEU A 63 -0.97 -7.07 4.85
CA LEU A 63 -0.27 -7.97 5.77
C LEU A 63 0.66 -7.18 6.65
N GLU A 64 0.41 -7.23 7.95
CA GLU A 64 1.17 -6.42 8.89
C GLU A 64 2.66 -6.70 8.89
N GLU A 65 3.03 -7.93 8.58
CA GLU A 65 4.42 -8.34 8.66
C GLU A 65 5.19 -8.20 7.38
N SER A 66 4.54 -7.77 6.31
CA SER A 66 5.25 -7.70 5.03
C SER A 66 6.14 -6.47 4.96
N ASP A 67 7.27 -6.65 4.32
CA ASP A 67 8.19 -5.55 4.07
C ASP A 67 7.95 -5.00 2.69
N ARG A 68 8.51 -3.82 2.43
CA ARG A 68 8.38 -3.24 1.11
C ARG A 68 9.01 -4.17 0.10
N PRO A 69 8.33 -4.38 -1.03
CA PRO A 69 8.80 -5.34 -2.01
C PRO A 69 9.82 -4.79 -2.98
N GLU A 70 10.61 -3.85 -2.54
CA GLU A 70 11.47 -3.21 -3.50
C GLU A 70 12.61 -4.05 -3.90
N ARG A 71 12.94 -5.11 -3.20
CA ARG A 71 14.04 -5.81 -3.60
C ARG A 71 13.74 -7.13 -4.05
N LYS A 72 12.63 -7.56 -4.12
CA LYS A 72 12.47 -8.76 -4.48
C LYS A 72 11.98 -8.93 -5.65
N PRO A 73 12.45 -9.42 -6.40
CA PRO A 73 11.86 -9.66 -7.59
C PRO A 73 11.09 -10.91 -7.48
N ILE A 74 10.90 -11.40 -7.49
CA ILE A 74 10.29 -12.19 -7.39
C ILE A 74 10.24 -13.07 -7.87
N LEU A 75 10.42 -13.15 -8.02
CA LEU A 75 10.59 -13.99 -8.33
C LEU A 75 10.60 -14.51 -8.75
N SER A 76 10.63 -14.43 -9.00
CA SER A 76 10.87 -15.06 -9.35
C SER A 76 10.69 -15.52 -9.54
N GLU A 77 10.57 -15.48 -9.83
CA GLU A 77 10.76 -16.25 -10.06
C GLU A 77 10.77 -16.70 -10.08
N ASP A 78 10.59 -16.58 -10.33
CA ASP A 78 10.83 -17.37 -10.35
C ASP A 78 10.67 -17.73 -10.31
N GLU A 79 10.46 -17.60 -10.50
CA GLU A 79 10.59 -18.25 -10.53
C GLU A 79 10.34 -18.51 -10.55
N LYS A 80 10.18 -18.58 -10.92
CA LYS A 80 10.20 -19.27 -11.07
C LYS A 80 10.07 -19.71 -11.12
N ASP A 81 9.96 -19.65 -11.55
CA ASP A 81 10.03 -20.48 -11.63
C ASP A 81 9.90 -20.92 -11.52
N ARG A 82 9.79 -21.04 -11.89
CA ARG A 82 9.80 -21.79 -11.85
C ARG A 82 9.68 -22.15 -11.78
N THR A 83 9.57 -22.05 -12.19
CA THR A 83 9.63 -22.74 -12.17
C THR A 83 9.55 -23.07 -12.12
N ILE A 84 9.53 -23.15 -12.58
CA ILE A 84 9.67 -23.82 -12.67
C ILE A 84 9.82 -24.23 -12.61
N SER A 85 9.78 -24.17 -12.99
CA SER A 85 10.13 -24.85 -12.95
C SER A 85 10.23 -25.31 -12.75
N LYS A 86 10.22 -25.43 -13.06
CA LYS A 86 10.45 -26.10 -12.98
C LYS A 86 10.40 -26.52 -12.84
#